data_21f0ee671b70a6651f447c7fd630f559
#
_entry.id   21f0ee671b70a6651f447c7fd630f559
#
_cell.length_a   1.000
_cell.length_b   1.000
_cell.length_c   1.000
_cell.angle_alpha   90.00
_cell.angle_beta   90.00
_cell.angle_gamma   90.00
#
_symmetry.space_group_name_H-M   'P 1'
#
loop_
_entity.id
_entity.type
_entity.pdbx_description
1 polymer ?
#
loop_
_entity_poly.entity_id
_entity_poly.type
_entity_poly.pdbx_seq_one_letter_code
_entity_poly.pdbx_strand_id
1 'polypeptide(L)'
;CLAKKAEARVADIADAVDYVLTFREIKDIMDAAGIDPKELEEDQRDHSSAGGRMYARTGGVSQAVADTLAMLRPGREIPLKSRQGDGVPSCKQLLKDVMEGRIDANFIEGMGCVGGCVGGPRALIPKEEGKVYVDAYADKAASRTPVNNAFVLELLKRLGFDTIESLIEGENMFTRRF
;
A
#
# COMPACT_ATOMS: atom_id res chain seq x y z
N CYS A 1 -6.98 -6.09 -9.05
CA CYS A 1 -7.19 -4.69 -9.48
C CYS A 1 -7.20 -4.56 -10.99
N LEU A 2 -8.24 -3.93 -11.57
CA LEU A 2 -8.34 -3.77 -13.04
C LEU A 2 -7.23 -2.87 -13.60
N ALA A 3 -6.90 -1.79 -12.91
CA ALA A 3 -5.82 -0.89 -13.31
C ALA A 3 -4.45 -1.60 -13.29
N LYS A 4 -4.21 -2.45 -12.30
CA LYS A 4 -2.98 -3.24 -12.22
C LYS A 4 -2.88 -4.31 -13.31
N LYS A 5 -4.01 -4.83 -13.83
CA LYS A 5 -3.98 -5.70 -15.02
C LYS A 5 -3.45 -4.98 -16.27
N ALA A 6 -3.77 -3.70 -16.42
CA ALA A 6 -3.24 -2.87 -17.51
C ALA A 6 -1.77 -2.52 -17.26
N GLU A 7 -1.42 -2.14 -16.03
CA GLU A 7 -0.06 -1.79 -15.64
C GLU A 7 0.93 -2.93 -15.84
N ALA A 8 0.56 -4.17 -15.46
CA ALA A 8 1.41 -5.36 -15.65
C ALA A 8 1.77 -5.66 -17.11
N ARG A 9 1.14 -4.99 -18.09
CA ARG A 9 1.45 -5.14 -19.52
C ARG A 9 2.37 -4.05 -20.06
N VAL A 10 2.76 -3.10 -19.22
CA VAL A 10 3.67 -2.01 -19.61
C VAL A 10 5.08 -2.58 -19.72
N ALA A 11 5.80 -2.21 -20.77
CA ALA A 11 7.05 -2.85 -21.15
C ALA A 11 8.14 -2.82 -20.07
N ASP A 12 8.18 -1.76 -19.25
CA ASP A 12 9.16 -1.57 -18.19
C ASP A 12 8.99 -2.50 -16.98
N ILE A 13 7.83 -3.18 -16.87
CA ILE A 13 7.53 -4.14 -15.79
C ILE A 13 6.98 -5.48 -16.30
N ALA A 14 7.02 -5.73 -17.60
CA ALA A 14 6.44 -6.93 -18.22
C ALA A 14 6.98 -8.24 -17.64
N ASP A 15 8.26 -8.25 -17.23
CA ASP A 15 8.92 -9.41 -16.62
C ASP A 15 8.80 -9.50 -15.10
N ALA A 16 8.21 -8.48 -14.45
CA ALA A 16 8.12 -8.40 -13.00
C ALA A 16 6.83 -9.01 -12.42
N VAL A 17 5.76 -9.12 -13.24
CA VAL A 17 4.44 -9.58 -12.79
C VAL A 17 3.81 -10.49 -13.84
N ASP A 18 3.63 -11.77 -13.52
CA ASP A 18 3.03 -12.75 -14.42
C ASP A 18 1.51 -12.59 -14.50
N TYR A 19 0.83 -12.47 -13.36
CA TYR A 19 -0.63 -12.39 -13.26
C TYR A 19 -1.10 -11.35 -12.26
N VAL A 20 -2.16 -10.65 -12.61
CA VAL A 20 -2.91 -9.77 -11.69
C VAL A 20 -4.33 -10.30 -11.57
N LEU A 21 -4.71 -10.69 -10.36
CA LEU A 21 -6.04 -11.22 -10.04
C LEU A 21 -6.86 -10.18 -9.27
N THR A 22 -8.16 -10.16 -9.50
CA THR A 22 -9.12 -9.40 -8.70
C THR A 22 -9.63 -10.28 -7.54
N PHE A 23 -10.24 -9.66 -6.52
CA PHE A 23 -10.85 -10.41 -5.42
C PHE A 23 -11.91 -11.40 -5.92
N ARG A 24 -12.70 -11.02 -6.93
CA ARG A 24 -13.69 -11.92 -7.52
C ARG A 24 -13.06 -13.13 -8.19
N GLU A 25 -12.01 -12.93 -8.97
CA GLU A 25 -11.29 -14.04 -9.63
C GLU A 25 -10.64 -14.98 -8.60
N ILE A 26 -10.05 -14.44 -7.51
CA ILE A 26 -9.53 -15.29 -6.42
C ILE A 26 -10.65 -16.07 -5.76
N LYS A 27 -11.80 -15.42 -5.49
CA LYS A 27 -12.97 -16.12 -4.94
C LYS A 27 -13.43 -17.26 -5.86
N ASP A 28 -13.56 -16.99 -7.15
CA ASP A 28 -14.00 -17.97 -8.13
C ASP A 28 -13.01 -19.17 -8.19
N ILE A 29 -11.70 -18.93 -8.08
CA ILE A 29 -10.66 -19.97 -8.01
C ILE A 29 -10.81 -20.81 -6.73
N MET A 30 -11.00 -20.17 -5.57
CA MET A 30 -11.19 -20.87 -4.30
C MET A 30 -12.47 -21.69 -4.30
N ASP A 31 -13.58 -21.14 -4.81
CA ASP A 31 -14.85 -21.87 -4.96
C ASP A 31 -14.69 -23.11 -5.86
N ALA A 32 -14.01 -22.97 -6.99
CA ALA A 32 -13.75 -24.06 -7.91
C ALA A 32 -12.83 -25.15 -7.33
N ALA A 33 -11.94 -24.77 -6.42
CA ALA A 33 -11.04 -25.69 -5.71
C ALA A 33 -11.68 -26.29 -4.45
N GLY A 34 -12.91 -25.87 -4.08
CA GLY A 34 -13.57 -26.32 -2.86
C GLY A 34 -12.91 -25.79 -1.58
N ILE A 35 -12.26 -24.62 -1.65
CA ILE A 35 -11.55 -23.99 -0.51
C ILE A 35 -12.44 -22.93 0.10
N ASP A 36 -12.86 -23.11 1.37
CA ASP A 36 -13.44 -22.03 2.18
C ASP A 36 -12.36 -21.42 3.08
N PRO A 37 -11.94 -20.17 2.86
CA PRO A 37 -10.92 -19.53 3.68
C PRO A 37 -11.28 -19.43 5.17
N LYS A 38 -12.58 -19.51 5.53
CA LYS A 38 -13.04 -19.45 6.92
C LYS A 38 -12.80 -20.75 7.69
N GLU A 39 -12.61 -21.85 6.97
CA GLU A 39 -12.36 -23.18 7.54
C GLU A 39 -10.86 -23.49 7.67
N LEU A 40 -10.01 -22.62 7.13
CA LEU A 40 -8.57 -22.79 7.19
C LEU A 40 -8.02 -22.33 8.56
N GLU A 41 -7.00 -23.05 9.04
CA GLU A 41 -6.24 -22.61 10.22
C GLU A 41 -5.47 -21.32 9.90
N GLU A 42 -5.45 -20.38 10.86
CA GLU A 42 -4.66 -19.16 10.73
C GLU A 42 -3.15 -19.48 10.68
N ASP A 43 -2.45 -19.00 9.66
CA ASP A 43 -1.00 -19.10 9.58
C ASP A 43 -0.35 -17.92 10.31
N GLN A 44 0.50 -18.23 11.28
CA GLN A 44 1.22 -17.24 12.07
C GLN A 44 2.43 -16.62 11.34
N ARG A 45 2.71 -17.02 10.10
CA ARG A 45 3.79 -16.48 9.26
C ARG A 45 3.45 -15.16 8.56
N ASP A 46 2.47 -14.42 9.06
CA ASP A 46 2.19 -13.08 8.55
C ASP A 46 3.13 -12.04 9.20
N HIS A 47 4.11 -11.62 8.43
CA HIS A 47 5.19 -10.74 8.87
C HIS A 47 4.99 -9.28 8.43
N SER A 48 3.82 -8.92 7.91
CA SER A 48 3.53 -7.56 7.46
C SER A 48 3.39 -6.58 8.64
N SER A 49 3.88 -5.35 8.46
CA SER A 49 3.69 -4.28 9.44
C SER A 49 2.26 -3.70 9.35
N ALA A 50 1.79 -3.05 10.42
CA ALA A 50 0.52 -2.34 10.42
C ALA A 50 0.44 -1.33 9.26
N GLY A 51 1.51 -0.57 9.03
CA GLY A 51 1.61 0.35 7.91
C GLY A 51 1.39 -0.33 6.56
N GLY A 52 2.01 -1.50 6.34
CA GLY A 52 1.82 -2.27 5.10
C GLY A 52 0.39 -2.77 4.92
N ARG A 53 -0.25 -3.24 5.99
CA ARG A 53 -1.63 -3.73 5.96
C ARG A 53 -2.64 -2.63 5.63
N MET A 54 -2.41 -1.39 6.11
CA MET A 54 -3.30 -0.26 5.88
C MET A 54 -3.29 0.29 4.45
N TYR A 55 -2.37 -0.10 3.58
CA TYR A 55 -2.26 0.42 2.21
C TYR A 55 -3.51 0.19 1.36
N ALA A 56 -4.34 -0.76 1.71
CA ALA A 56 -5.54 -1.11 0.95
C ALA A 56 -6.67 -0.07 1.06
N ARG A 57 -6.59 0.90 1.97
CA ARG A 57 -7.59 1.94 2.15
C ARG A 57 -7.02 3.35 1.98
N THR A 58 -7.88 4.31 1.61
CA THR A 58 -7.51 5.73 1.55
C THR A 58 -7.02 6.23 2.91
N GLY A 59 -5.93 6.99 2.92
CA GLY A 59 -5.23 7.47 4.12
C GLY A 59 -4.27 6.44 4.73
N GLY A 60 -4.24 5.20 4.23
CA GLY A 60 -3.36 4.15 4.75
C GLY A 60 -1.89 4.40 4.43
N VAL A 61 -1.59 4.87 3.22
CA VAL A 61 -0.21 5.22 2.82
C VAL A 61 0.26 6.44 3.60
N SER A 62 -0.58 7.48 3.72
CA SER A 62 -0.26 8.68 4.51
C SER A 62 0.04 8.34 5.98
N GLN A 63 -0.75 7.45 6.57
CA GLN A 63 -0.53 6.99 7.94
C GLN A 63 0.78 6.21 8.07
N ALA A 64 1.04 5.28 7.15
CA ALA A 64 2.28 4.50 7.15
C ALA A 64 3.53 5.38 7.01
N VAL A 65 3.47 6.40 6.14
CA VAL A 65 4.54 7.40 5.99
C VAL A 65 4.71 8.20 7.28
N ALA A 66 3.62 8.67 7.89
CA ALA A 66 3.67 9.42 9.15
C ALA A 66 4.32 8.62 10.28
N ASP A 67 3.88 7.38 10.48
CA ASP A 67 4.42 6.48 11.51
C ASP A 67 5.91 6.16 11.27
N THR A 68 6.28 5.92 10.01
CA THR A 68 7.67 5.62 9.64
C THR A 68 8.58 6.83 9.84
N LEU A 69 8.14 8.02 9.44
CA LEU A 69 8.88 9.27 9.64
C LEU A 69 9.03 9.63 11.12
N ALA A 70 7.99 9.40 11.93
CA ALA A 70 8.06 9.62 13.37
C ALA A 70 9.13 8.73 14.01
N MET A 71 9.34 7.52 13.51
CA MET A 71 10.36 6.60 14.00
C MET A 71 11.76 6.95 13.49
N LEU A 72 11.92 7.23 12.19
CA LEU A 72 13.22 7.50 11.57
C LEU A 72 13.77 8.89 11.90
N ARG A 73 12.90 9.87 12.05
CA ARG A 73 13.26 11.29 12.22
C ARG A 73 12.36 11.96 13.26
N PRO A 74 12.42 11.56 14.54
CA PRO A 74 11.54 12.07 15.59
C PRO A 74 11.71 13.58 15.84
N GLY A 75 12.89 14.14 15.58
CA GLY A 75 13.22 15.55 15.77
C GLY A 75 13.22 16.40 14.50
N ARG A 76 12.54 15.95 13.42
CA ARG A 76 12.54 16.70 12.15
C ARG A 76 11.91 18.09 12.30
N GLU A 77 12.50 19.08 11.63
CA GLU A 77 12.04 20.47 11.64
C GLU A 77 10.78 20.69 10.80
N ILE A 78 10.66 19.97 9.68
CA ILE A 78 9.53 20.10 8.75
C ILE A 78 8.46 19.05 9.11
N PRO A 79 7.27 19.48 9.60
CA PRO A 79 6.19 18.55 9.90
C PRO A 79 5.61 17.95 8.62
N LEU A 80 5.16 16.68 8.70
CA LEU A 80 4.43 16.05 7.59
C LEU A 80 3.03 16.67 7.49
N LYS A 81 2.73 17.21 6.33
CA LYS A 81 1.42 17.77 5.97
C LYS A 81 0.87 16.93 4.81
N SER A 82 0.06 15.92 5.11
CA SER A 82 -0.51 15.03 4.10
C SER A 82 -1.88 15.50 3.62
N ARG A 83 -2.18 15.22 2.34
CA ARG A 83 -3.50 15.33 1.73
C ARG A 83 -3.79 14.12 0.89
N GLN A 84 -5.05 13.69 0.89
CA GLN A 84 -5.50 12.50 0.17
C GLN A 84 -6.47 12.88 -0.95
N GLY A 85 -6.25 12.35 -2.15
CA GLY A 85 -7.21 12.30 -3.24
C GLY A 85 -7.92 10.95 -3.23
N ASP A 86 -9.24 10.95 -3.07
CA ASP A 86 -10.06 9.76 -2.96
C ASP A 86 -10.96 9.60 -4.20
N GLY A 87 -10.56 8.72 -5.09
CA GLY A 87 -11.13 8.57 -6.43
C GLY A 87 -10.49 9.50 -7.46
N VAL A 88 -10.57 9.13 -8.74
CA VAL A 88 -9.94 9.86 -9.87
C VAL A 88 -10.31 11.35 -9.92
N PRO A 89 -11.58 11.76 -9.75
CA PRO A 89 -11.93 13.18 -9.77
C PRO A 89 -11.23 13.96 -8.64
N SER A 90 -11.23 13.43 -7.42
CA SER A 90 -10.56 14.03 -6.26
C SER A 90 -9.05 14.12 -6.46
N CYS A 91 -8.42 13.06 -7.00
CA CYS A 91 -6.98 13.08 -7.33
C CYS A 91 -6.64 14.16 -8.35
N LYS A 92 -7.45 14.32 -9.42
CA LYS A 92 -7.24 15.37 -10.42
C LYS A 92 -7.36 16.77 -9.83
N GLN A 93 -8.36 16.99 -8.97
CA GLN A 93 -8.53 18.28 -8.30
C GLN A 93 -7.35 18.56 -7.35
N LEU A 94 -6.94 17.56 -6.57
CA LEU A 94 -5.80 17.68 -5.66
C LEU A 94 -4.51 18.06 -6.41
N LEU A 95 -4.21 17.41 -7.53
CA LEU A 95 -3.05 17.74 -8.35
C LEU A 95 -3.13 19.17 -8.91
N LYS A 96 -4.31 19.60 -9.38
CA LYS A 96 -4.53 20.97 -9.84
C LYS A 96 -4.27 21.97 -8.71
N ASP A 97 -4.78 21.72 -7.52
CA ASP A 97 -4.61 22.59 -6.35
C ASP A 97 -3.14 22.69 -5.92
N VAL A 98 -2.36 21.61 -6.06
CA VAL A 98 -0.91 21.61 -5.86
C VAL A 98 -0.20 22.47 -6.89
N MET A 99 -0.50 22.27 -8.18
CA MET A 99 0.13 23.04 -9.27
C MET A 99 -0.15 24.54 -9.16
N GLU A 100 -1.30 24.90 -8.63
CA GLU A 100 -1.72 26.30 -8.44
C GLU A 100 -1.33 26.86 -7.05
N GLY A 101 -0.59 26.11 -6.23
CA GLY A 101 -0.12 26.55 -4.92
C GLY A 101 -1.22 26.75 -3.89
N ARG A 102 -2.42 26.18 -4.08
CA ARG A 102 -3.58 26.35 -3.19
C ARG A 102 -3.59 25.41 -1.99
N ILE A 103 -2.67 24.47 -1.93
CA ILE A 103 -2.60 23.46 -0.87
C ILE A 103 -1.30 23.59 -0.09
N ASP A 104 -1.42 23.68 1.23
CA ASP A 104 -0.32 23.51 2.18
C ASP A 104 -0.15 21.99 2.47
N ALA A 105 0.61 21.30 1.64
CA ALA A 105 0.96 19.90 1.82
C ALA A 105 2.36 19.62 1.25
N ASN A 106 3.06 18.70 1.90
CA ASN A 106 4.36 18.19 1.46
C ASN A 106 4.34 16.68 1.19
N PHE A 107 3.19 16.05 1.35
CA PHE A 107 2.93 14.67 0.97
C PHE A 107 1.52 14.52 0.41
N ILE A 108 1.40 13.83 -0.72
CA ILE A 108 0.12 13.61 -1.39
C ILE A 108 -0.07 12.11 -1.63
N GLU A 109 -1.20 11.60 -1.18
CA GLU A 109 -1.68 10.26 -1.48
C GLU A 109 -2.81 10.33 -2.49
N GLY A 110 -2.73 9.55 -3.58
CA GLY A 110 -3.80 9.43 -4.57
C GLY A 110 -4.31 8.01 -4.68
N MET A 111 -5.62 7.82 -4.45
CA MET A 111 -6.30 6.54 -4.65
C MET A 111 -7.25 6.64 -5.83
N GLY A 112 -7.06 5.79 -6.86
CA GLY A 112 -7.93 5.80 -8.07
C GLY A 112 -9.35 5.33 -7.81
N CYS A 113 -9.57 4.48 -6.79
CA CYS A 113 -10.88 4.02 -6.35
C CYS A 113 -11.30 4.76 -5.09
N VAL A 114 -12.58 5.13 -4.98
CA VAL A 114 -13.12 5.77 -3.77
C VAL A 114 -13.09 4.79 -2.60
N GLY A 115 -12.46 5.18 -1.51
CA GLY A 115 -12.18 4.34 -0.33
C GLY A 115 -10.84 3.59 -0.41
N GLY A 116 -10.09 3.72 -1.50
CA GLY A 116 -8.87 2.97 -1.77
C GLY A 116 -9.13 1.63 -2.47
N CYS A 117 -8.20 0.68 -2.36
CA CYS A 117 -8.30 -0.63 -3.01
C CYS A 117 -9.52 -1.44 -2.52
N VAL A 118 -9.91 -1.29 -1.26
CA VAL A 118 -11.12 -1.92 -0.70
C VAL A 118 -12.41 -1.46 -1.38
N GLY A 119 -12.43 -0.27 -1.99
CA GLY A 119 -13.54 0.27 -2.77
C GLY A 119 -13.44 0.02 -4.27
N GLY A 120 -12.52 -0.85 -4.69
CA GLY A 120 -12.33 -1.17 -6.11
C GLY A 120 -13.53 -1.88 -6.74
N PRO A 121 -13.70 -1.80 -8.09
CA PRO A 121 -14.89 -2.29 -8.79
C PRO A 121 -15.07 -3.82 -8.75
N ARG A 122 -14.12 -4.55 -8.26
CA ARG A 122 -14.14 -6.01 -8.05
C ARG A 122 -13.99 -6.42 -6.59
N ALA A 123 -14.20 -5.48 -5.65
CA ALA A 123 -14.36 -5.80 -4.23
C ALA A 123 -15.60 -6.67 -4.02
N LEU A 124 -15.57 -7.52 -2.98
CA LEU A 124 -16.66 -8.47 -2.68
C LEU A 124 -17.63 -7.92 -1.62
N ILE A 125 -17.19 -6.91 -0.88
CA ILE A 125 -17.94 -6.27 0.22
C ILE A 125 -17.94 -4.75 0.05
N PRO A 126 -18.84 -4.02 0.71
CA PRO A 126 -18.82 -2.56 0.73
C PRO A 126 -17.50 -2.00 1.25
N LYS A 127 -17.07 -0.87 0.70
CA LYS A 127 -15.77 -0.25 1.07
C LYS A 127 -15.67 0.13 2.54
N GLU A 128 -16.77 0.52 3.16
CA GLU A 128 -16.86 0.86 4.58
C GLU A 128 -16.53 -0.35 5.46
N GLU A 129 -17.10 -1.50 5.12
CA GLU A 129 -16.85 -2.77 5.78
C GLU A 129 -15.41 -3.25 5.51
N GLY A 130 -14.95 -3.18 4.26
CA GLY A 130 -13.59 -3.52 3.88
C GLY A 130 -12.55 -2.69 4.62
N LYS A 131 -12.81 -1.39 4.85
CA LYS A 131 -11.95 -0.52 5.66
C LYS A 131 -11.87 -1.01 7.11
N VAL A 132 -13.00 -1.37 7.73
CA VAL A 132 -13.03 -1.88 9.11
C VAL A 132 -12.17 -3.14 9.24
N TYR A 133 -12.29 -4.08 8.29
CA TYR A 133 -11.46 -5.30 8.32
C TYR A 133 -9.98 -5.02 8.11
N VAL A 134 -9.63 -4.10 7.21
CA VAL A 134 -8.24 -3.70 6.99
C VAL A 134 -7.64 -3.06 8.24
N ASP A 135 -8.37 -2.15 8.89
CA ASP A 135 -7.90 -1.51 10.11
C ASP A 135 -7.76 -2.54 11.25
N ALA A 136 -8.74 -3.42 11.46
CA ALA A 136 -8.67 -4.49 12.46
C ALA A 136 -7.52 -5.49 12.19
N TYR A 137 -7.22 -5.76 10.92
CA TYR A 137 -6.08 -6.58 10.54
C TYR A 137 -4.75 -5.87 10.79
N ALA A 138 -4.69 -4.56 10.53
CA ALA A 138 -3.52 -3.75 10.83
C ALA A 138 -3.21 -3.69 12.34
N ASP A 139 -4.25 -3.60 13.18
CA ASP A 139 -4.10 -3.57 14.64
C ASP A 139 -3.52 -4.87 15.23
N LYS A 140 -3.68 -5.99 14.52
CA LYS A 140 -3.08 -7.29 14.92
C LYS A 140 -1.59 -7.41 14.54
N ALA A 141 -0.99 -6.46 13.83
CA ALA A 141 0.39 -6.57 13.39
C ALA A 141 1.38 -6.46 14.55
N ALA A 142 2.38 -7.33 14.59
CA ALA A 142 3.43 -7.32 15.59
C ALA A 142 4.34 -6.07 15.50
N SER A 143 4.49 -5.50 14.30
CA SER A 143 5.29 -4.30 14.05
C SER A 143 4.42 -3.17 13.49
N ARG A 144 4.58 -1.96 14.01
CA ARG A 144 3.85 -0.78 13.51
C ARG A 144 4.33 -0.34 12.14
N THR A 145 5.65 -0.31 11.95
CA THR A 145 6.30 0.17 10.72
C THR A 145 7.23 -0.90 10.16
N PRO A 146 7.59 -0.84 8.87
CA PRO A 146 8.59 -1.74 8.31
C PRO A 146 10.00 -1.55 8.90
N VAL A 147 10.30 -0.38 9.46
CA VAL A 147 11.62 -0.03 10.01
C VAL A 147 12.02 -0.89 11.20
N ASN A 148 11.07 -1.26 12.04
CA ASN A 148 11.31 -2.12 13.20
C ASN A 148 10.82 -3.57 13.01
N ASN A 149 10.58 -3.96 11.76
CA ASN A 149 10.17 -5.30 11.40
C ASN A 149 11.40 -6.13 11.03
N ALA A 150 11.76 -7.10 11.87
CA ALA A 150 12.94 -7.93 11.68
C ALA A 150 12.95 -8.68 10.33
N PHE A 151 11.79 -9.14 9.87
CA PHE A 151 11.67 -9.83 8.57
C PHE A 151 11.92 -8.90 7.39
N VAL A 152 11.46 -7.65 7.47
CA VAL A 152 11.74 -6.64 6.44
C VAL A 152 13.23 -6.30 6.41
N LEU A 153 13.85 -6.11 7.57
CA LEU A 153 15.28 -5.82 7.66
C LEU A 153 16.14 -6.98 7.14
N GLU A 154 15.77 -8.22 7.43
CA GLU A 154 16.43 -9.39 6.85
C GLU A 154 16.26 -9.47 5.34
N LEU A 155 15.03 -9.22 4.83
CA LEU A 155 14.78 -9.18 3.40
C LEU A 155 15.62 -8.12 2.69
N LEU A 156 15.73 -6.91 3.25
CA LEU A 156 16.56 -5.84 2.71
C LEU A 156 18.03 -6.26 2.62
N LYS A 157 18.58 -6.89 3.65
CA LYS A 157 19.95 -7.44 3.61
C LYS A 157 20.14 -8.45 2.49
N ARG A 158 19.18 -9.37 2.31
CA ARG A 158 19.20 -10.37 1.23
C ARG A 158 19.13 -9.73 -0.17
N LEU A 159 18.54 -8.55 -0.28
CA LEU A 159 18.47 -7.75 -1.51
C LEU A 159 19.72 -6.83 -1.69
N GLY A 160 20.68 -6.88 -0.76
CA GLY A 160 21.91 -6.10 -0.83
C GLY A 160 21.85 -4.71 -0.20
N PHE A 161 20.82 -4.44 0.63
CA PHE A 161 20.69 -3.19 1.38
C PHE A 161 21.07 -3.43 2.85
N ASP A 162 22.20 -2.92 3.27
CA ASP A 162 22.68 -3.09 4.65
C ASP A 162 21.97 -2.18 5.66
N THR A 163 21.46 -1.03 5.18
CA THR A 163 20.76 -0.03 5.99
C THR A 163 19.52 0.49 5.26
N ILE A 164 18.61 1.13 6.01
CA ILE A 164 17.43 1.80 5.42
C ILE A 164 17.85 2.98 4.57
N GLU A 165 18.90 3.69 4.98
CA GLU A 165 19.47 4.79 4.21
C GLU A 165 19.96 4.30 2.85
N SER A 166 20.64 3.16 2.77
CA SER A 166 21.10 2.59 1.50
C SER A 166 19.96 2.22 0.56
N LEU A 167 18.78 1.83 1.11
CA LEU A 167 17.57 1.63 0.32
C LEU A 167 17.02 2.93 -0.25
N ILE A 168 16.98 4.00 0.57
CA ILE A 168 16.43 5.30 0.18
C ILE A 168 17.33 6.00 -0.84
N GLU A 169 18.64 5.85 -0.69
CA GLU A 169 19.66 6.44 -1.59
C GLU A 169 19.88 5.61 -2.86
N GLY A 170 19.45 4.34 -2.85
CA GLY A 170 19.64 3.41 -3.97
C GLY A 170 18.68 3.71 -5.13
N GLU A 171 19.22 4.09 -6.29
CA GLU A 171 18.42 4.47 -7.46
C GLU A 171 18.01 3.30 -8.38
N ASN A 172 18.38 2.06 -8.09
CA ASN A 172 18.33 1.02 -9.11
C ASN A 172 17.13 0.07 -9.03
N MET A 173 16.82 -0.49 -7.86
CA MET A 173 15.86 -1.59 -7.76
C MET A 173 14.40 -1.11 -7.70
N PHE A 174 14.13 0.00 -7.02
CA PHE A 174 12.77 0.49 -6.75
C PHE A 174 12.43 1.78 -7.51
N THR A 175 13.31 2.23 -8.40
CA THR A 175 13.11 3.45 -9.20
C THR A 175 12.53 3.09 -10.56
N ARG A 176 11.35 3.62 -10.88
CA ARG A 176 10.77 3.61 -12.24
C ARG A 176 11.07 4.93 -12.94
N ARG A 177 11.44 4.83 -14.21
CA ARG A 177 11.57 5.98 -15.12
C ARG A 177 10.42 5.92 -16.12
N PHE A 178 9.59 6.95 -16.13
CA PHE A 178 8.44 7.09 -17.03
C PHE A 178 8.83 7.85 -18.28
#